data_3bf6f32619d3c0d65ae32a7186b34184
#
_entry.id   3bf6f32619d3c0d65ae32a7186b34184
#
_cell.length_a   1.000
_cell.length_b   1.000
_cell.length_c   1.000
_cell.angle_alpha   90.00
_cell.angle_beta   90.00
_cell.angle_gamma   90.00
#
_symmetry.space_group_name_H-M   'P 1'
#
loop_
_entity.id
_entity.type
_entity.pdbx_description
1 polymer ?
#
loop_
_entity_poly.entity_id
_entity_poly.type
_entity_poly.pdbx_seq_one_letter_code
_entity_poly.pdbx_strand_id
1 'polypeptide(L)'
;MKFRWWLLLLLVPVGIGVARLRFDAEVLDLLPAQVPAVQGLKLYQQHFTNARELIVTVHATGSDLAKTVAQAIANQLRAETNLISDVTWQPPWLEHPEQTSELIAFLWLNQPPKVFQQLAGRLAETNLANVLAATRDQLATTMSPGDLAQSGYDPFGFTRLPQNLTGLTAAFGQGDQMFASADGSFRIIFVKSRAELAGYRECTDWLAAVKKSIAGALPADGTVQVGYTGRPAFVAEISASMKHDITFSVGGTAGIIAILFWLAHRRIQPMLWLLTLLALILAATLALGGLIFGTVSVVSMGFAAILLGLAVDYAVVHYQEALAQPDLSIPQIRRAIAPAIF
;
A
#
# COMPACT_ATOMS: atom_id res chain seq x y z
N MET A 1 1.15 27.38 -46.13
CA MET A 1 1.76 26.33 -45.29
C MET A 1 1.15 24.98 -45.68
N LYS A 2 1.90 24.11 -46.41
CA LYS A 2 1.44 22.74 -46.66
C LYS A 2 1.56 21.95 -45.37
N PHE A 3 0.42 21.68 -44.71
CA PHE A 3 0.33 20.85 -43.52
C PHE A 3 0.88 19.46 -43.86
N ARG A 4 2.00 19.09 -43.27
CA ARG A 4 2.68 17.80 -43.54
C ARG A 4 1.99 16.71 -42.77
N TRP A 5 1.03 16.06 -43.39
CA TRP A 5 0.17 14.99 -42.77
C TRP A 5 0.98 13.86 -42.15
N TRP A 6 2.22 13.62 -42.59
CA TRP A 6 3.10 12.62 -42.00
C TRP A 6 3.49 12.94 -40.53
N LEU A 7 3.36 14.18 -40.05
CA LEU A 7 3.57 14.54 -38.64
C LEU A 7 2.47 13.94 -37.73
N LEU A 8 1.29 13.65 -38.28
CA LEU A 8 0.24 12.95 -37.55
C LEU A 8 0.62 11.49 -37.25
N LEU A 9 1.46 10.87 -38.09
CA LEU A 9 1.98 9.54 -37.87
C LEU A 9 2.89 9.45 -36.62
N LEU A 10 3.54 10.58 -36.23
CA LEU A 10 4.31 10.66 -34.98
C LEU A 10 3.43 10.65 -33.72
N LEU A 11 2.15 10.99 -33.82
CA LEU A 11 1.22 10.90 -32.70
C LEU A 11 0.89 9.45 -32.31
N VAL A 12 1.01 8.51 -33.25
CA VAL A 12 0.74 7.09 -32.98
C VAL A 12 1.74 6.49 -31.96
N PRO A 13 3.09 6.57 -32.16
CA PRO A 13 4.02 6.07 -31.17
C PRO A 13 3.95 6.85 -29.84
N VAL A 14 3.61 8.15 -29.87
CA VAL A 14 3.38 8.94 -28.67
C VAL A 14 2.20 8.40 -27.90
N GLY A 15 1.06 8.13 -28.57
CA GLY A 15 -0.12 7.55 -27.95
C GLY A 15 0.14 6.16 -27.38
N ILE A 16 0.85 5.30 -28.11
CA ILE A 16 1.22 3.96 -27.65
C ILE A 16 2.16 4.03 -26.44
N GLY A 17 3.16 4.93 -26.48
CA GLY A 17 4.12 5.10 -25.38
C GLY A 17 3.44 5.56 -24.09
N VAL A 18 2.57 6.57 -24.19
CA VAL A 18 1.79 7.06 -23.03
C VAL A 18 0.81 6.00 -22.52
N ALA A 19 0.16 5.23 -23.42
CA ALA A 19 -0.77 4.16 -23.02
C ALA A 19 -0.07 2.98 -22.32
N ARG A 20 1.20 2.72 -22.67
CA ARG A 20 2.03 1.68 -22.05
C ARG A 20 2.66 2.13 -20.73
N LEU A 21 2.68 3.41 -20.46
CA LEU A 21 3.34 3.97 -19.30
C LEU A 21 2.60 3.52 -18.02
N ARG A 22 3.31 2.81 -17.18
CA ARG A 22 2.88 2.46 -15.82
C ARG A 22 3.65 3.31 -14.83
N PHE A 23 2.92 3.93 -13.91
CA PHE A 23 3.54 4.66 -12.82
C PHE A 23 3.82 3.68 -11.69
N ASP A 24 5.08 3.60 -11.30
CA ASP A 24 5.51 2.80 -10.17
C ASP A 24 5.67 3.72 -8.95
N ALA A 25 4.84 3.47 -7.94
CA ALA A 25 4.86 4.17 -6.66
C ALA A 25 5.57 3.35 -5.57
N GLU A 26 6.21 2.22 -5.94
CA GLU A 26 6.88 1.36 -4.97
C GLU A 26 8.20 2.01 -4.55
N VAL A 27 8.24 2.47 -3.29
CA VAL A 27 9.41 3.15 -2.72
C VAL A 27 10.65 2.26 -2.74
N LEU A 28 10.46 0.93 -2.65
CA LEU A 28 11.56 -0.04 -2.70
C LEU A 28 12.26 -0.14 -4.05
N ASP A 29 11.56 0.21 -5.14
CA ASP A 29 12.17 0.21 -6.47
C ASP A 29 13.01 1.46 -6.73
N LEU A 30 12.92 2.46 -5.85
CA LEU A 30 13.79 3.63 -5.85
C LEU A 30 15.14 3.37 -5.16
N LEU A 31 15.22 2.30 -4.37
CA LEU A 31 16.45 1.94 -3.65
C LEU A 31 17.34 1.07 -4.53
N PRO A 32 18.69 1.20 -4.42
CA PRO A 32 19.61 0.39 -5.19
C PRO A 32 19.37 -1.10 -4.94
N ALA A 33 19.07 -1.85 -5.99
CA ALA A 33 18.74 -3.27 -5.92
C ALA A 33 19.88 -4.16 -5.35
N GLN A 34 21.11 -3.63 -5.34
CA GLN A 34 22.30 -4.35 -4.86
C GLN A 34 22.46 -4.33 -3.33
N VAL A 35 21.71 -3.47 -2.62
CA VAL A 35 21.80 -3.38 -1.15
C VAL A 35 21.14 -4.61 -0.52
N PRO A 36 21.86 -5.39 0.32
CA PRO A 36 21.33 -6.64 0.90
C PRO A 36 20.04 -6.45 1.69
N ALA A 37 19.87 -5.31 2.38
CA ALA A 37 18.65 -4.99 3.09
C ALA A 37 17.43 -4.81 2.15
N VAL A 38 17.64 -4.22 0.95
CA VAL A 38 16.60 -4.05 -0.07
C VAL A 38 16.21 -5.39 -0.67
N GLN A 39 17.19 -6.26 -0.94
CA GLN A 39 16.94 -7.62 -1.41
C GLN A 39 16.16 -8.44 -0.37
N GLY A 40 16.56 -8.37 0.88
CA GLY A 40 15.85 -9.02 1.99
C GLY A 40 14.41 -8.54 2.11
N LEU A 41 14.18 -7.22 2.00
CA LEU A 41 12.84 -6.66 2.09
C LEU A 41 11.96 -7.02 0.87
N LYS A 42 12.53 -7.07 -0.34
CA LYS A 42 11.83 -7.57 -1.54
C LYS A 42 11.46 -9.05 -1.41
N LEU A 43 12.37 -9.89 -0.92
CA LEU A 43 12.09 -11.29 -0.60
C LEU A 43 10.98 -11.42 0.45
N TYR A 44 11.04 -10.62 1.51
CA TYR A 44 10.00 -10.58 2.52
C TYR A 44 8.63 -10.24 1.92
N GLN A 45 8.56 -9.19 1.11
CA GLN A 45 7.30 -8.79 0.45
C GLN A 45 6.78 -9.84 -0.54
N GLN A 46 7.67 -10.61 -1.18
CA GLN A 46 7.27 -11.65 -2.14
C GLN A 46 6.77 -12.92 -1.47
N HIS A 47 7.39 -13.32 -0.36
CA HIS A 47 7.15 -14.62 0.24
C HIS A 47 6.29 -14.58 1.51
N PHE A 48 6.19 -13.41 2.17
CA PHE A 48 5.37 -13.28 3.37
C PHE A 48 4.05 -12.57 3.02
N THR A 49 2.99 -13.34 3.09
CA THR A 49 1.63 -12.90 2.70
C THR A 49 1.17 -11.66 3.48
N ASN A 50 1.54 -11.59 4.76
CA ASN A 50 1.15 -10.49 5.67
C ASN A 50 1.73 -9.12 5.26
N ALA A 51 2.81 -9.10 4.47
CA ALA A 51 3.38 -7.84 3.97
C ALA A 51 2.49 -7.11 2.94
N ARG A 52 1.47 -7.80 2.41
CA ARG A 52 0.57 -7.27 1.38
C ARG A 52 -0.86 -7.01 1.87
N GLU A 53 -1.13 -7.26 3.14
CA GLU A 53 -2.44 -7.11 3.72
C GLU A 53 -2.79 -5.64 4.01
N LEU A 54 -4.07 -5.32 3.91
CA LEU A 54 -4.62 -4.09 4.44
C LEU A 54 -4.91 -4.30 5.92
N ILE A 55 -4.51 -3.36 6.73
CA ILE A 55 -4.82 -3.32 8.15
C ILE A 55 -5.89 -2.25 8.36
N VAL A 56 -7.05 -2.67 8.78
CA VAL A 56 -8.14 -1.79 9.18
C VAL A 56 -8.10 -1.65 10.70
N THR A 57 -8.04 -0.42 11.18
CA THR A 57 -8.04 -0.13 12.61
C THR A 57 -9.40 0.43 13.02
N VAL A 58 -9.91 -0.05 14.12
CA VAL A 58 -11.19 0.38 14.70
C VAL A 58 -10.92 0.94 16.08
N HIS A 59 -11.24 2.20 16.30
CA HIS A 59 -11.14 2.86 17.61
C HIS A 59 -12.53 3.32 18.08
N ALA A 60 -12.92 2.92 19.27
CA ALA A 60 -14.20 3.29 19.89
C ALA A 60 -14.01 3.69 21.35
N THR A 61 -15.00 4.32 21.93
CA THR A 61 -14.97 4.78 23.33
C THR A 61 -15.02 3.68 24.37
N GLY A 62 -15.30 2.41 23.96
CA GLY A 62 -15.37 1.25 24.84
C GLY A 62 -15.03 -0.04 24.12
N SER A 63 -14.55 -1.05 24.88
CA SER A 63 -14.11 -2.35 24.35
C SER A 63 -15.22 -3.13 23.66
N ASP A 64 -16.44 -3.12 24.21
CA ASP A 64 -17.57 -3.85 23.65
C ASP A 64 -18.04 -3.27 22.33
N LEU A 65 -18.07 -1.94 22.22
CA LEU A 65 -18.40 -1.26 20.98
C LEU A 65 -17.33 -1.52 19.91
N ALA A 66 -16.05 -1.41 20.28
CA ALA A 66 -14.94 -1.72 19.38
C ALA A 66 -15.00 -3.15 18.85
N LYS A 67 -15.32 -4.11 19.72
CA LYS A 67 -15.47 -5.54 19.37
C LYS A 67 -16.65 -5.77 18.43
N THR A 68 -17.82 -5.22 18.77
CA THR A 68 -19.05 -5.37 17.97
C THR A 68 -18.87 -4.78 16.58
N VAL A 69 -18.28 -3.60 16.48
CA VAL A 69 -18.04 -2.94 15.18
C VAL A 69 -16.96 -3.67 14.39
N ALA A 70 -15.87 -4.12 15.02
CA ALA A 70 -14.85 -4.91 14.33
C ALA A 70 -15.42 -6.20 13.76
N GLN A 71 -16.29 -6.88 14.52
CA GLN A 71 -17.00 -8.08 14.06
C GLN A 71 -17.97 -7.78 12.90
N ALA A 72 -18.73 -6.69 12.99
CA ALA A 72 -19.63 -6.27 11.92
C ALA A 72 -18.86 -5.96 10.62
N ILE A 73 -17.75 -5.21 10.71
CA ILE A 73 -16.86 -4.93 9.58
C ILE A 73 -16.31 -6.24 9.01
N ALA A 74 -15.79 -7.14 9.84
CA ALA A 74 -15.24 -8.40 9.38
C ALA A 74 -16.29 -9.26 8.64
N ASN A 75 -17.50 -9.36 9.16
CA ASN A 75 -18.61 -10.08 8.52
C ASN A 75 -19.02 -9.44 7.19
N GLN A 76 -19.11 -8.11 7.15
CA GLN A 76 -19.43 -7.37 5.92
C GLN A 76 -18.36 -7.59 4.86
N LEU A 77 -17.08 -7.52 5.23
CA LEU A 77 -15.96 -7.72 4.31
C LEU A 77 -15.89 -9.17 3.80
N ARG A 78 -16.21 -10.16 4.63
CA ARG A 78 -16.28 -11.57 4.22
C ARG A 78 -17.38 -11.85 3.21
N ALA A 79 -18.46 -11.08 3.25
CA ALA A 79 -19.53 -11.19 2.25
C ALA A 79 -19.06 -10.73 0.84
N GLU A 80 -18.05 -9.88 0.77
CA GLU A 80 -17.47 -9.36 -0.48
C GLU A 80 -16.45 -10.33 -1.12
N THR A 81 -16.90 -11.55 -1.41
CA THR A 81 -16.03 -12.65 -1.90
C THR A 81 -15.31 -12.36 -3.21
N ASN A 82 -15.77 -11.40 -4.00
CA ASN A 82 -15.14 -10.98 -5.25
C ASN A 82 -13.90 -10.08 -5.01
N LEU A 83 -13.88 -9.34 -3.90
CA LEU A 83 -12.84 -8.36 -3.57
C LEU A 83 -11.84 -8.91 -2.56
N ILE A 84 -12.30 -9.77 -1.66
CA ILE A 84 -11.57 -10.19 -0.47
C ILE A 84 -11.41 -11.71 -0.46
N SER A 85 -10.21 -12.17 -0.16
CA SER A 85 -9.92 -13.60 -0.02
C SER A 85 -9.97 -14.07 1.42
N ASP A 86 -9.56 -13.21 2.37
CA ASP A 86 -9.54 -13.54 3.78
C ASP A 86 -9.67 -12.30 4.67
N VAL A 87 -10.28 -12.47 5.85
CA VAL A 87 -10.43 -11.42 6.87
C VAL A 87 -10.16 -12.02 8.22
N THR A 88 -9.13 -11.54 8.89
CA THR A 88 -8.73 -11.98 10.23
C THR A 88 -8.88 -10.82 11.22
N TRP A 89 -9.79 -10.90 12.16
CA TRP A 89 -10.08 -9.86 13.16
C TRP A 89 -9.90 -10.33 14.61
N GLN A 90 -9.70 -11.63 14.77
CA GLN A 90 -9.38 -12.28 16.03
C GLN A 90 -8.49 -13.50 15.75
N PRO A 91 -7.85 -14.07 16.77
CA PRO A 91 -7.03 -15.25 16.59
C PRO A 91 -7.80 -16.42 15.96
N PRO A 92 -7.19 -17.17 15.00
CA PRO A 92 -7.86 -18.29 14.34
C PRO A 92 -8.38 -19.37 15.30
N TRP A 93 -7.72 -19.58 16.45
CA TRP A 93 -8.15 -20.58 17.45
C TRP A 93 -9.39 -20.17 18.24
N LEU A 94 -9.72 -18.88 18.27
CA LEU A 94 -10.99 -18.42 18.84
C LEU A 94 -12.11 -18.50 17.81
N GLU A 95 -11.78 -18.38 16.54
CA GLU A 95 -12.74 -18.40 15.44
C GLU A 95 -13.07 -19.84 14.98
N HIS A 96 -12.05 -20.71 14.95
CA HIS A 96 -12.12 -22.10 14.48
C HIS A 96 -11.51 -23.05 15.52
N PRO A 97 -12.16 -23.27 16.65
CA PRO A 97 -11.63 -24.10 17.71
C PRO A 97 -11.38 -25.57 17.29
N GLU A 98 -12.13 -26.07 16.31
CA GLU A 98 -11.92 -27.38 15.72
C GLU A 98 -10.57 -27.53 15.02
N GLN A 99 -10.14 -26.52 14.26
CA GLN A 99 -8.83 -26.53 13.58
C GLN A 99 -7.68 -26.34 14.57
N THR A 100 -7.94 -25.66 15.67
CA THR A 100 -6.96 -25.47 16.75
C THR A 100 -6.61 -26.78 17.43
N SER A 101 -7.57 -27.66 17.62
CA SER A 101 -7.33 -28.98 18.22
C SER A 101 -6.37 -29.84 17.40
N GLU A 102 -6.47 -29.78 16.06
CA GLU A 102 -5.55 -30.48 15.16
C GLU A 102 -4.13 -29.89 15.23
N LEU A 103 -4.02 -28.56 15.26
CA LEU A 103 -2.73 -27.87 15.42
C LEU A 103 -2.07 -28.23 16.76
N ILE A 104 -2.82 -28.22 17.85
CA ILE A 104 -2.31 -28.58 19.17
C ILE A 104 -1.83 -30.05 19.17
N ALA A 105 -2.62 -30.94 18.60
CA ALA A 105 -2.24 -32.36 18.48
C ALA A 105 -0.95 -32.52 17.65
N PHE A 106 -0.85 -31.84 16.51
CA PHE A 106 0.35 -31.83 15.69
C PHE A 106 1.57 -31.32 16.46
N LEU A 107 1.44 -30.22 17.19
CA LEU A 107 2.53 -29.63 17.97
C LEU A 107 3.02 -30.57 19.07
N TRP A 108 2.12 -31.29 19.74
CA TRP A 108 2.49 -32.27 20.75
C TRP A 108 3.12 -33.53 20.17
N LEU A 109 2.61 -34.03 19.06
CA LEU A 109 3.17 -35.21 18.37
C LEU A 109 4.59 -34.97 17.84
N ASN A 110 4.94 -33.70 17.55
CA ASN A 110 6.26 -33.31 17.09
C ASN A 110 7.22 -32.92 18.24
N GLN A 111 6.83 -33.10 19.51
CA GLN A 111 7.72 -32.85 20.64
C GLN A 111 8.74 -34.00 20.80
N PRO A 112 9.91 -33.72 21.42
CA PRO A 112 10.84 -34.77 21.80
C PRO A 112 10.17 -35.83 22.66
N PRO A 113 10.55 -37.11 22.54
CA PRO A 113 9.89 -38.22 23.23
C PRO A 113 9.76 -38.04 24.75
N LYS A 114 10.74 -37.42 25.40
CA LYS A 114 10.71 -37.11 26.83
C LYS A 114 9.55 -36.16 27.22
N VAL A 115 9.34 -35.14 26.38
CA VAL A 115 8.28 -34.13 26.60
C VAL A 115 6.90 -34.76 26.37
N PHE A 116 6.79 -35.59 25.33
CA PHE A 116 5.57 -36.32 25.04
C PHE A 116 5.21 -37.32 26.18
N GLN A 117 6.21 -38.00 26.77
CA GLN A 117 6.00 -38.86 27.94
C GLN A 117 5.51 -38.10 29.15
N GLN A 118 5.93 -36.86 29.37
CA GLN A 118 5.40 -36.00 30.45
C GLN A 118 3.92 -35.70 30.25
N LEU A 119 3.49 -35.46 29.01
CA LEU A 119 2.08 -35.27 28.66
C LEU A 119 1.29 -36.55 28.93
N ALA A 120 1.79 -37.68 28.43
CA ALA A 120 1.17 -38.98 28.65
C ALA A 120 1.01 -39.28 30.17
N GLY A 121 2.00 -38.88 30.99
CA GLY A 121 1.95 -38.98 32.42
C GLY A 121 0.86 -38.11 33.07
N ARG A 122 0.56 -36.94 32.55
CA ARG A 122 -0.55 -36.08 32.99
C ARG A 122 -1.92 -36.70 32.72
N LEU A 123 -2.03 -37.39 31.59
CA LEU A 123 -3.26 -38.04 31.14
C LEU A 123 -3.43 -39.47 31.71
N ALA A 124 -2.47 -39.99 32.47
CA ALA A 124 -2.60 -41.29 33.13
C ALA A 124 -3.78 -41.28 34.13
N GLU A 125 -4.51 -42.35 34.16
CA GLU A 125 -5.72 -42.51 34.98
C GLU A 125 -5.48 -42.10 36.45
N THR A 126 -4.30 -42.40 37.00
CA THR A 126 -3.87 -42.04 38.35
C THR A 126 -3.72 -40.55 38.60
N ASN A 127 -3.41 -39.75 37.54
CA ASN A 127 -3.11 -38.33 37.65
C ASN A 127 -4.28 -37.46 37.17
N LEU A 128 -5.20 -38.00 36.39
CA LEU A 128 -6.28 -37.26 35.73
C LEU A 128 -7.15 -36.51 36.74
N ALA A 129 -7.52 -37.16 37.84
CA ALA A 129 -8.32 -36.54 38.90
C ALA A 129 -7.61 -35.35 39.56
N ASN A 130 -6.31 -35.48 39.79
CA ASN A 130 -5.48 -34.42 40.37
C ASN A 130 -5.34 -33.21 39.44
N VAL A 131 -5.16 -33.44 38.14
CA VAL A 131 -5.06 -32.37 37.14
C VAL A 131 -6.40 -31.61 37.06
N LEU A 132 -7.52 -32.30 37.03
CA LEU A 132 -8.84 -31.68 37.00
C LEU A 132 -9.16 -30.91 38.30
N ALA A 133 -8.78 -31.47 39.47
CA ALA A 133 -8.91 -30.76 40.73
C ALA A 133 -8.10 -29.48 40.78
N ALA A 134 -6.83 -29.50 40.33
CA ALA A 134 -5.98 -28.32 40.24
C ALA A 134 -6.55 -27.26 39.29
N THR A 135 -7.08 -27.68 38.14
CA THR A 135 -7.73 -26.76 37.18
C THR A 135 -9.01 -26.14 37.77
N ARG A 136 -9.82 -26.93 38.47
CA ARG A 136 -11.00 -26.43 39.17
C ARG A 136 -10.64 -25.39 40.23
N ASP A 137 -9.60 -25.65 41.02
CA ASP A 137 -9.15 -24.72 42.07
C ASP A 137 -8.56 -23.44 41.45
N GLN A 138 -7.85 -23.54 40.29
CA GLN A 138 -7.42 -22.40 39.54
C GLN A 138 -8.59 -21.57 39.02
N LEU A 139 -9.63 -22.18 38.45
CA LEU A 139 -10.84 -21.50 37.98
C LEU A 139 -11.58 -20.80 39.14
N ALA A 140 -11.55 -21.36 40.34
CA ALA A 140 -12.17 -20.76 41.51
C ALA A 140 -11.42 -19.54 42.07
N THR A 141 -10.12 -19.41 41.79
CA THR A 141 -9.25 -18.37 42.34
C THR A 141 -8.89 -17.29 41.31
N THR A 142 -9.03 -17.56 40.01
CA THR A 142 -8.71 -16.64 38.93
C THR A 142 -9.82 -15.59 38.74
N MET A 143 -9.41 -14.31 38.70
CA MET A 143 -10.30 -13.18 38.38
C MET A 143 -10.12 -12.66 36.93
N SER A 144 -9.19 -13.22 36.16
CA SER A 144 -8.97 -12.85 34.78
C SER A 144 -9.96 -13.54 33.84
N PRO A 145 -10.80 -12.81 33.09
CA PRO A 145 -11.74 -13.41 32.13
C PRO A 145 -11.04 -14.26 31.05
N GLY A 146 -9.83 -13.87 30.64
CA GLY A 146 -9.03 -14.62 29.66
C GLY A 146 -8.57 -15.98 30.22
N ASP A 147 -8.05 -16.01 31.45
CA ASP A 147 -7.62 -17.25 32.12
C ASP A 147 -8.79 -18.18 32.41
N LEU A 148 -9.97 -17.63 32.76
CA LEU A 148 -11.20 -18.37 32.92
C LEU A 148 -11.61 -19.06 31.61
N ALA A 149 -11.65 -18.32 30.53
CA ALA A 149 -11.99 -18.85 29.20
C ALA A 149 -11.01 -19.94 28.77
N GLN A 150 -9.70 -19.68 28.92
CA GLN A 150 -8.65 -20.63 28.55
C GLN A 150 -8.68 -21.91 29.37
N SER A 151 -8.76 -21.80 30.70
CA SER A 151 -8.77 -22.96 31.58
C SER A 151 -10.08 -23.75 31.50
N GLY A 152 -11.21 -23.08 31.20
CA GLY A 152 -12.49 -23.74 30.94
C GLY A 152 -12.50 -24.54 29.64
N TYR A 153 -11.81 -24.03 28.62
CA TYR A 153 -11.68 -24.69 27.30
C TYR A 153 -10.61 -25.78 27.29
N ASP A 154 -9.48 -25.56 28.00
CA ASP A 154 -8.33 -26.46 28.04
C ASP A 154 -7.99 -26.88 29.49
N PRO A 155 -8.84 -27.75 30.13
CA PRO A 155 -8.64 -28.16 31.49
C PRO A 155 -7.37 -28.99 31.73
N PHE A 156 -6.78 -29.55 30.68
CA PHE A 156 -5.57 -30.37 30.76
C PHE A 156 -4.29 -29.60 30.43
N GLY A 157 -4.39 -28.36 29.98
CA GLY A 157 -3.25 -27.52 29.63
C GLY A 157 -2.54 -27.94 28.34
N PHE A 158 -3.27 -28.48 27.36
CA PHE A 158 -2.70 -28.84 26.04
C PHE A 158 -2.20 -27.62 25.25
N THR A 159 -2.81 -26.48 25.47
CA THR A 159 -2.38 -25.19 24.86
C THR A 159 -1.09 -24.68 25.48
N ARG A 160 -0.71 -25.15 26.67
CA ARG A 160 0.53 -24.80 27.36
C ARG A 160 1.68 -25.68 26.89
N LEU A 161 2.16 -25.40 25.68
CA LEU A 161 3.31 -26.10 25.10
C LEU A 161 4.60 -25.76 25.87
N PRO A 162 5.58 -26.70 25.94
CA PRO A 162 6.87 -26.43 26.56
C PRO A 162 7.60 -25.26 25.93
N GLN A 163 8.36 -24.52 26.74
CA GLN A 163 9.00 -23.24 26.42
C GLN A 163 9.97 -23.25 25.22
N ASN A 164 10.34 -24.42 24.70
CA ASN A 164 11.21 -24.53 23.52
C ASN A 164 10.53 -24.09 22.18
N LEU A 165 9.23 -23.79 22.21
CA LEU A 165 8.44 -23.23 21.10
C LEU A 165 7.99 -21.79 21.42
N THR A 166 8.86 -21.02 22.02
CA THR A 166 8.62 -19.71 22.65
C THR A 166 7.87 -18.67 21.81
N GLY A 167 7.79 -18.81 20.50
CA GLY A 167 6.99 -17.92 19.64
C GLY A 167 5.49 -18.25 19.59
N LEU A 168 5.12 -19.56 19.68
CA LEU A 168 3.74 -20.00 19.52
C LEU A 168 2.96 -20.02 20.85
N THR A 169 3.62 -20.35 21.96
CA THR A 169 2.95 -20.38 23.29
C THR A 169 2.58 -19.00 23.79
N ALA A 170 3.39 -17.97 23.50
CA ALA A 170 3.06 -16.59 23.78
C ALA A 170 1.83 -16.13 22.97
N ALA A 171 1.70 -16.61 21.73
CA ALA A 171 0.56 -16.29 20.87
C ALA A 171 -0.75 -16.87 21.39
N PHE A 172 -0.76 -18.12 21.89
CA PHE A 172 -1.97 -18.77 22.44
C PHE A 172 -2.44 -18.13 23.77
N GLY A 173 -1.51 -17.61 24.59
CA GLY A 173 -1.84 -16.98 25.87
C GLY A 173 -2.29 -15.52 25.78
N GLN A 174 -1.97 -14.83 24.69
CA GLN A 174 -2.25 -13.40 24.48
C GLN A 174 -3.16 -13.14 23.27
N GLY A 175 -3.98 -14.11 22.91
CA GLY A 175 -4.74 -14.11 21.66
C GLY A 175 -5.52 -12.84 21.38
N ASP A 176 -6.22 -12.28 22.36
CA ASP A 176 -7.00 -11.06 22.18
C ASP A 176 -6.09 -9.81 22.12
N GLN A 177 -4.90 -9.85 22.76
CA GLN A 177 -3.94 -8.73 22.77
C GLN A 177 -3.22 -8.53 21.43
N MET A 178 -3.21 -9.52 20.55
CA MET A 178 -2.66 -9.36 19.18
C MET A 178 -3.57 -8.52 18.30
N PHE A 179 -4.86 -8.48 18.58
CA PHE A 179 -5.88 -7.81 17.76
C PHE A 179 -6.53 -6.63 18.47
N ALA A 180 -6.23 -6.43 19.75
CA ALA A 180 -6.81 -5.37 20.56
C ALA A 180 -5.75 -4.72 21.45
N SER A 181 -5.96 -3.44 21.78
CA SER A 181 -5.20 -2.75 22.84
C SER A 181 -5.53 -3.33 24.23
N ALA A 182 -4.68 -3.03 25.21
CA ALA A 182 -4.86 -3.52 26.58
C ALA A 182 -6.21 -3.15 27.21
N ASP A 183 -6.78 -2.00 26.84
CA ASP A 183 -8.09 -1.50 27.25
C ASP A 183 -9.24 -1.96 26.35
N GLY A 184 -8.92 -2.63 25.23
CA GLY A 184 -9.87 -3.12 24.23
C GLY A 184 -10.53 -2.06 23.36
N SER A 185 -10.23 -0.76 23.55
CA SER A 185 -10.82 0.34 22.80
C SER A 185 -10.34 0.43 21.34
N PHE A 186 -9.20 -0.15 21.05
CA PHE A 186 -8.59 -0.19 19.72
C PHE A 186 -8.49 -1.63 19.24
N ARG A 187 -8.93 -1.89 17.99
CA ARG A 187 -8.86 -3.22 17.37
C ARG A 187 -8.28 -3.15 15.97
N ILE A 188 -7.69 -4.26 15.54
CA ILE A 188 -7.04 -4.43 14.24
C ILE A 188 -7.75 -5.55 13.48
N ILE A 189 -7.99 -5.31 12.19
CA ILE A 189 -8.53 -6.28 11.25
C ILE A 189 -7.56 -6.40 10.08
N PHE A 190 -7.10 -7.59 9.79
CA PHE A 190 -6.28 -7.88 8.62
C PHE A 190 -7.18 -8.30 7.46
N VAL A 191 -7.01 -7.65 6.32
CA VAL A 191 -7.82 -7.88 5.12
C VAL A 191 -6.93 -8.22 3.96
N LYS A 192 -7.14 -9.37 3.36
CA LYS A 192 -6.38 -9.87 2.22
C LYS A 192 -7.19 -9.73 0.94
N SER A 193 -6.62 -9.07 -0.06
CA SER A 193 -7.22 -8.99 -1.39
C SER A 193 -7.25 -10.36 -2.07
N ARG A 194 -8.32 -10.62 -2.83
CA ARG A 194 -8.39 -11.79 -3.72
C ARG A 194 -7.52 -11.59 -4.97
N ALA A 195 -7.51 -10.39 -5.52
CA ALA A 195 -6.68 -10.04 -6.67
C ALA A 195 -5.28 -9.62 -6.24
N GLU A 196 -4.30 -9.85 -7.09
CA GLU A 196 -2.97 -9.32 -6.89
C GLU A 196 -2.97 -7.82 -7.16
N LEU A 197 -2.70 -7.02 -6.12
CA LEU A 197 -2.65 -5.56 -6.20
C LEU A 197 -1.23 -5.13 -6.65
N ALA A 198 -0.95 -5.28 -7.93
CA ALA A 198 0.38 -5.01 -8.48
C ALA A 198 0.64 -3.51 -8.69
N GLY A 199 -0.39 -2.74 -9.07
CA GLY A 199 -0.28 -1.32 -9.40
C GLY A 199 -1.05 -0.39 -8.48
N TYR A 200 -0.75 0.92 -8.59
CA TYR A 200 -1.42 1.93 -7.76
C TYR A 200 -2.92 2.05 -8.04
N ARG A 201 -3.35 1.88 -9.31
CA ARG A 201 -4.77 1.95 -9.69
C ARG A 201 -5.56 0.84 -9.02
N GLU A 202 -5.04 -0.37 -9.08
CA GLU A 202 -5.65 -1.55 -8.46
C GLU A 202 -5.74 -1.36 -6.94
N CYS A 203 -4.68 -0.86 -6.29
CA CYS A 203 -4.72 -0.53 -4.86
C CYS A 203 -5.76 0.56 -4.53
N THR A 204 -5.84 1.62 -5.36
CA THR A 204 -6.76 2.74 -5.12
C THR A 204 -8.21 2.31 -5.30
N ASP A 205 -8.52 1.61 -6.40
CA ASP A 205 -9.87 1.15 -6.72
C ASP A 205 -10.35 0.11 -5.70
N TRP A 206 -9.47 -0.83 -5.36
CA TRP A 206 -9.76 -1.84 -4.34
C TRP A 206 -9.97 -1.22 -2.96
N LEU A 207 -9.10 -0.30 -2.52
CA LEU A 207 -9.25 0.38 -1.24
C LEU A 207 -10.52 1.22 -1.18
N ALA A 208 -10.91 1.88 -2.28
CA ALA A 208 -12.16 2.63 -2.36
C ALA A 208 -13.37 1.71 -2.21
N ALA A 209 -13.36 0.53 -2.85
CA ALA A 209 -14.41 -0.47 -2.70
C ALA A 209 -14.49 -1.01 -1.27
N VAL A 210 -13.35 -1.33 -0.64
CA VAL A 210 -13.28 -1.76 0.78
C VAL A 210 -13.81 -0.67 1.71
N LYS A 211 -13.40 0.59 1.54
CA LYS A 211 -13.90 1.72 2.34
C LYS A 211 -15.42 1.88 2.21
N LYS A 212 -15.95 1.72 0.99
CA LYS A 212 -17.39 1.79 0.74
C LYS A 212 -18.16 0.66 1.44
N SER A 213 -17.63 -0.56 1.42
CA SER A 213 -18.22 -1.70 2.13
C SER A 213 -18.22 -1.47 3.64
N ILE A 214 -17.09 -1.03 4.21
CA ILE A 214 -16.95 -0.73 5.64
C ILE A 214 -17.91 0.40 6.08
N ALA A 215 -18.09 1.43 5.27
CA ALA A 215 -19.00 2.53 5.58
C ALA A 215 -20.44 2.06 5.82
N GLY A 216 -20.86 0.98 5.16
CA GLY A 216 -22.18 0.35 5.39
C GLY A 216 -22.33 -0.36 6.73
N ALA A 217 -21.22 -0.73 7.39
CA ALA A 217 -21.20 -1.42 8.67
C ALA A 217 -20.98 -0.50 9.87
N LEU A 218 -20.70 0.79 9.62
CA LEU A 218 -20.42 1.76 10.69
C LEU A 218 -21.70 2.36 11.27
N PRO A 219 -21.75 2.58 12.60
CA PRO A 219 -22.84 3.33 13.22
C PRO A 219 -22.82 4.79 12.76
N ALA A 220 -24.02 5.37 12.57
CA ALA A 220 -24.17 6.72 12.03
C ALA A 220 -23.82 7.83 13.03
N ASP A 221 -23.59 7.51 14.27
CA ASP A 221 -23.38 8.45 15.40
C ASP A 221 -21.95 9.01 15.52
N GLY A 222 -21.03 8.54 14.68
CA GLY A 222 -19.64 9.03 14.68
C GLY A 222 -18.81 8.62 15.90
N THR A 223 -19.29 7.70 16.73
CA THR A 223 -18.61 7.23 17.96
C THR A 223 -17.41 6.33 17.68
N VAL A 224 -17.26 5.88 16.43
CA VAL A 224 -16.22 4.96 15.98
C VAL A 224 -15.36 5.61 14.91
N GLN A 225 -14.04 5.60 15.11
CA GLN A 225 -13.06 6.01 14.12
C GLN A 225 -12.44 4.79 13.44
N VAL A 226 -12.40 4.80 12.10
CA VAL A 226 -11.78 3.74 11.30
C VAL A 226 -10.57 4.30 10.57
N GLY A 227 -9.43 3.67 10.77
CA GLY A 227 -8.19 3.97 10.06
C GLY A 227 -7.82 2.84 9.09
N TYR A 228 -6.99 3.17 8.11
CA TYR A 228 -6.52 2.23 7.10
C TYR A 228 -5.01 2.34 6.98
N THR A 229 -4.30 1.21 7.08
CA THR A 229 -2.85 1.15 6.91
C THR A 229 -2.45 -0.16 6.21
N GLY A 230 -1.16 -0.35 6.00
CA GLY A 230 -0.66 -1.46 5.21
C GLY A 230 -0.34 -1.06 3.77
N ARG A 231 0.30 -1.96 3.02
CA ARG A 231 0.81 -1.66 1.67
C ARG A 231 -0.28 -1.10 0.72
N PRO A 232 -1.50 -1.67 0.62
CA PRO A 232 -2.51 -1.14 -0.29
C PRO A 232 -2.95 0.29 0.05
N ALA A 233 -3.12 0.61 1.34
CA ALA A 233 -3.48 1.95 1.79
C ALA A 233 -2.35 2.94 1.53
N PHE A 234 -1.11 2.57 1.84
CA PHE A 234 0.07 3.39 1.64
C PHE A 234 0.29 3.71 0.16
N VAL A 235 0.22 2.69 -0.73
CA VAL A 235 0.37 2.89 -2.17
C VAL A 235 -0.74 3.78 -2.72
N ALA A 236 -1.99 3.59 -2.29
CA ALA A 236 -3.11 4.41 -2.74
C ALA A 236 -2.97 5.88 -2.29
N GLU A 237 -2.59 6.13 -1.05
CA GLU A 237 -2.47 7.47 -0.47
C GLU A 237 -1.27 8.23 -1.04
N ILE A 238 -0.09 7.59 -1.11
CA ILE A 238 1.08 8.18 -1.76
C ILE A 238 0.77 8.53 -3.21
N SER A 239 0.16 7.62 -3.97
CA SER A 239 -0.15 7.87 -5.37
C SER A 239 -1.13 9.01 -5.56
N ALA A 240 -2.12 9.17 -4.69
CA ALA A 240 -3.06 10.27 -4.72
C ALA A 240 -2.36 11.62 -4.43
N SER A 241 -1.55 11.68 -3.36
CA SER A 241 -0.75 12.85 -3.00
C SER A 241 0.22 13.24 -4.13
N MET A 242 0.95 12.27 -4.64
CA MET A 242 1.93 12.50 -5.70
C MET A 242 1.30 12.97 -7.01
N LYS A 243 0.13 12.42 -7.40
CA LYS A 243 -0.62 12.92 -8.56
C LYS A 243 -0.97 14.39 -8.40
N HIS A 244 -1.41 14.78 -7.20
CA HIS A 244 -1.71 16.17 -6.87
C HIS A 244 -0.46 17.04 -6.99
N ASP A 245 0.64 16.64 -6.36
CA ASP A 245 1.90 17.38 -6.33
C ASP A 245 2.51 17.55 -7.72
N ILE A 246 2.50 16.49 -8.54
CA ILE A 246 2.98 16.55 -9.92
C ILE A 246 2.11 17.50 -10.75
N THR A 247 0.78 17.38 -10.65
CA THR A 247 -0.14 18.23 -11.41
C THR A 247 0.03 19.70 -11.01
N PHE A 248 0.17 19.97 -9.71
CA PHE A 248 0.37 21.31 -9.19
C PHE A 248 1.75 21.87 -9.59
N SER A 249 2.82 21.08 -9.48
CA SER A 249 4.17 21.48 -9.83
C SER A 249 4.31 21.76 -11.32
N VAL A 250 3.90 20.82 -12.18
CA VAL A 250 3.98 20.99 -13.65
C VAL A 250 3.05 22.11 -14.13
N GLY A 251 1.81 22.13 -13.66
CA GLY A 251 0.84 23.16 -14.01
C GLY A 251 1.23 24.55 -13.48
N GLY A 252 1.71 24.63 -12.24
CA GLY A 252 2.22 25.85 -11.63
C GLY A 252 3.44 26.41 -12.39
N THR A 253 4.42 25.55 -12.70
CA THR A 253 5.60 25.94 -13.49
C THR A 253 5.18 26.45 -14.86
N ALA A 254 4.32 25.71 -15.58
CA ALA A 254 3.80 26.15 -16.89
C ALA A 254 3.04 27.48 -16.79
N GLY A 255 2.25 27.68 -15.73
CA GLY A 255 1.52 28.92 -15.47
C GLY A 255 2.46 30.10 -15.21
N ILE A 256 3.49 29.91 -14.38
CA ILE A 256 4.51 30.95 -14.11
C ILE A 256 5.24 31.32 -15.41
N ILE A 257 5.67 30.31 -16.18
CA ILE A 257 6.33 30.54 -17.47
C ILE A 257 5.43 31.33 -18.41
N ALA A 258 4.14 30.98 -18.51
CA ALA A 258 3.18 31.66 -19.34
C ALA A 258 3.01 33.13 -18.94
N ILE A 259 2.87 33.40 -17.63
CA ILE A 259 2.73 34.75 -17.09
C ILE A 259 3.97 35.59 -17.36
N LEU A 260 5.16 35.08 -17.06
CA LEU A 260 6.44 35.77 -17.28
C LEU A 260 6.65 36.07 -18.75
N PHE A 261 6.39 35.08 -19.61
CA PHE A 261 6.53 35.26 -21.06
C PHE A 261 5.53 36.28 -21.63
N TRP A 262 4.28 36.24 -21.16
CA TRP A 262 3.27 37.23 -21.55
C TRP A 262 3.64 38.63 -21.08
N LEU A 263 4.13 38.75 -19.84
CA LEU A 263 4.56 40.05 -19.30
C LEU A 263 5.72 40.65 -20.08
N ALA A 264 6.68 39.81 -20.48
CA ALA A 264 7.87 40.24 -21.26
C ALA A 264 7.49 40.67 -22.69
N HIS A 265 6.61 39.93 -23.34
CA HIS A 265 6.35 40.16 -24.79
C HIS A 265 4.98 40.79 -25.07
N ARG A 266 4.07 40.80 -24.08
CA ARG A 266 2.68 41.33 -24.18
C ARG A 266 1.87 40.78 -25.37
N ARG A 267 2.19 39.62 -25.87
CA ARG A 267 1.54 38.93 -27.00
C ARG A 267 1.13 37.54 -26.59
N ILE A 268 -0.17 37.19 -26.79
CA ILE A 268 -0.71 35.89 -26.42
C ILE A 268 -0.32 34.79 -27.41
N GLN A 269 -0.21 35.12 -28.71
CA GLN A 269 0.05 34.12 -29.73
C GLN A 269 1.42 33.39 -29.57
N PRO A 270 2.57 34.07 -29.34
CA PRO A 270 3.81 33.35 -29.07
C PRO A 270 3.82 32.61 -27.75
N MET A 271 3.09 33.10 -26.74
CA MET A 271 2.89 32.38 -25.46
C MET A 271 2.19 31.04 -25.69
N LEU A 272 1.09 31.00 -26.48
CA LEU A 272 0.41 29.75 -26.80
C LEU A 272 1.30 28.77 -27.58
N TRP A 273 2.12 29.30 -28.52
CA TRP A 273 3.11 28.47 -29.23
C TRP A 273 4.15 27.88 -28.27
N LEU A 274 4.64 28.64 -27.29
CA LEU A 274 5.57 28.16 -26.29
C LEU A 274 4.94 27.05 -25.44
N LEU A 275 3.74 27.27 -24.92
CA LEU A 275 3.04 26.26 -24.12
C LEU A 275 2.77 24.97 -24.92
N THR A 276 2.39 25.10 -26.20
CA THR A 276 2.17 23.95 -27.07
C THR A 276 3.47 23.17 -27.29
N LEU A 277 4.59 23.87 -27.50
CA LEU A 277 5.90 23.26 -27.62
C LEU A 277 6.30 22.49 -26.34
N LEU A 278 6.12 23.11 -25.17
CA LEU A 278 6.39 22.46 -23.88
C LEU A 278 5.54 21.22 -23.67
N ALA A 279 4.25 21.30 -23.96
CA ALA A 279 3.34 20.17 -23.88
C ALA A 279 3.76 19.02 -24.82
N LEU A 280 4.22 19.36 -26.03
CA LEU A 280 4.72 18.37 -27.00
C LEU A 280 6.02 17.72 -26.51
N ILE A 281 6.96 18.48 -25.97
CA ILE A 281 8.22 17.97 -25.42
C ILE A 281 7.91 17.02 -24.25
N LEU A 282 7.05 17.44 -23.32
CA LEU A 282 6.66 16.60 -22.19
C LEU A 282 5.99 15.29 -22.65
N ALA A 283 5.03 15.39 -23.59
CA ALA A 283 4.36 14.22 -24.16
C ALA A 283 5.34 13.28 -24.87
N ALA A 284 6.28 13.82 -25.64
CA ALA A 284 7.31 13.03 -26.33
C ALA A 284 8.26 12.34 -25.33
N THR A 285 8.65 13.02 -24.27
CA THR A 285 9.51 12.47 -23.21
C THR A 285 8.81 11.33 -22.48
N LEU A 286 7.55 11.52 -22.09
CA LEU A 286 6.74 10.48 -21.46
C LEU A 286 6.50 9.28 -22.39
N ALA A 287 6.27 9.54 -23.67
CA ALA A 287 6.10 8.49 -24.67
C ALA A 287 7.37 7.64 -24.85
N LEU A 288 8.54 8.29 -24.94
CA LEU A 288 9.81 7.59 -25.00
C LEU A 288 10.08 6.79 -23.73
N GLY A 289 9.79 7.36 -22.56
CA GLY A 289 9.85 6.65 -21.29
C GLY A 289 8.97 5.41 -21.26
N GLY A 290 7.73 5.51 -21.73
CA GLY A 290 6.81 4.39 -21.83
C GLY A 290 7.20 3.32 -22.84
N LEU A 291 7.85 3.71 -23.97
CA LEU A 291 8.33 2.77 -24.99
C LEU A 291 9.60 2.03 -24.56
N ILE A 292 10.54 2.72 -23.89
CA ILE A 292 11.85 2.18 -23.54
C ILE A 292 11.82 1.44 -22.23
N PHE A 293 11.23 2.04 -21.20
CA PHE A 293 11.24 1.51 -19.82
C PHE A 293 9.94 0.83 -19.44
N GLY A 294 8.81 1.22 -20.02
CA GLY A 294 7.47 0.70 -19.66
C GLY A 294 6.97 1.19 -18.31
N THR A 295 7.85 1.46 -17.35
CA THR A 295 7.55 2.00 -16.03
C THR A 295 8.32 3.28 -15.79
N VAL A 296 7.69 4.25 -15.15
CA VAL A 296 8.32 5.51 -14.73
C VAL A 296 8.07 5.69 -13.24
N SER A 297 9.15 5.87 -12.49
CA SER A 297 9.04 6.13 -11.06
C SER A 297 8.52 7.55 -10.82
N VAL A 298 7.85 7.73 -9.71
CA VAL A 298 7.28 9.03 -9.34
C VAL A 298 8.38 10.08 -9.14
N VAL A 299 9.56 9.69 -8.65
CA VAL A 299 10.72 10.60 -8.53
C VAL A 299 11.15 11.12 -9.90
N SER A 300 11.12 10.26 -10.93
CA SER A 300 11.41 10.67 -12.31
C SER A 300 10.43 11.73 -12.83
N MET A 301 9.17 11.68 -12.38
CA MET A 301 8.17 12.70 -12.72
C MET A 301 8.47 14.06 -12.07
N GLY A 302 9.05 14.08 -10.86
CA GLY A 302 9.49 15.33 -10.22
C GLY A 302 10.50 16.10 -11.04
N PHE A 303 11.37 15.40 -11.79
CA PHE A 303 12.32 16.03 -12.72
C PHE A 303 11.65 16.65 -13.95
N ALA A 304 10.39 16.33 -14.25
CA ALA A 304 9.70 16.90 -15.41
C ALA A 304 9.56 18.43 -15.32
N ALA A 305 9.36 18.98 -14.13
CA ALA A 305 9.30 20.44 -13.92
C ALA A 305 10.66 21.10 -14.22
N ILE A 306 11.77 20.46 -13.86
CA ILE A 306 13.14 20.94 -14.13
C ILE A 306 13.41 20.89 -15.64
N LEU A 307 13.04 19.80 -16.30
CA LEU A 307 13.19 19.65 -17.76
C LEU A 307 12.35 20.68 -18.53
N LEU A 308 11.15 20.99 -18.04
CA LEU A 308 10.31 22.05 -18.60
C LEU A 308 11.01 23.41 -18.52
N GLY A 309 11.62 23.76 -17.37
CA GLY A 309 12.41 24.98 -17.22
C GLY A 309 13.55 25.05 -18.23
N LEU A 310 14.33 23.99 -18.38
CA LEU A 310 15.43 23.92 -19.33
C LEU A 310 14.94 24.04 -20.78
N ALA A 311 13.83 23.40 -21.13
CA ALA A 311 13.25 23.49 -22.48
C ALA A 311 12.76 24.91 -22.81
N VAL A 312 12.27 25.66 -21.80
CA VAL A 312 11.87 27.05 -21.95
C VAL A 312 13.06 27.93 -22.33
N ASP A 313 14.22 27.76 -21.69
CA ASP A 313 15.41 28.57 -21.97
C ASP A 313 15.80 28.48 -23.46
N TYR A 314 15.83 27.27 -24.02
CA TYR A 314 16.08 27.06 -25.43
C TYR A 314 14.99 27.67 -26.31
N ALA A 315 13.74 27.56 -25.95
CA ALA A 315 12.64 28.12 -26.75
C ALA A 315 12.64 29.65 -26.74
N VAL A 316 12.94 30.26 -25.58
CA VAL A 316 13.04 31.73 -25.45
C VAL A 316 14.20 32.29 -26.23
N VAL A 317 15.38 31.67 -26.14
CA VAL A 317 16.57 32.08 -26.93
C VAL A 317 16.26 32.02 -28.43
N HIS A 318 15.64 30.95 -28.90
CA HIS A 318 15.22 30.83 -30.31
C HIS A 318 14.23 31.92 -30.73
N TYR A 319 13.28 32.23 -29.88
CA TYR A 319 12.28 33.25 -30.15
C TYR A 319 12.87 34.64 -30.14
N GLN A 320 13.75 34.95 -29.21
CA GLN A 320 14.43 36.27 -29.14
C GLN A 320 15.34 36.51 -30.36
N GLU A 321 16.09 35.48 -30.79
CA GLU A 321 16.93 35.60 -31.97
C GLU A 321 16.11 35.79 -33.27
N ALA A 322 14.95 35.08 -33.35
CA ALA A 322 14.03 35.26 -34.48
C ALA A 322 13.39 36.65 -34.50
N LEU A 323 13.22 37.31 -33.35
CA LEU A 323 12.76 38.69 -33.29
C LEU A 323 13.88 39.72 -33.61
N ALA A 324 15.11 39.45 -33.19
CA ALA A 324 16.25 40.31 -33.40
C ALA A 324 16.70 40.31 -34.87
N GLN A 325 16.51 39.18 -35.57
CA GLN A 325 16.97 39.00 -36.97
C GLN A 325 15.81 38.46 -37.84
N PRO A 326 14.82 39.31 -38.17
CA PRO A 326 13.62 38.87 -38.90
C PRO A 326 13.91 38.43 -40.35
N ASP A 327 15.04 38.80 -40.89
CA ASP A 327 15.44 38.47 -42.27
C ASP A 327 16.11 37.09 -42.40
N LEU A 328 16.48 36.47 -41.29
CA LEU A 328 17.08 35.13 -41.29
C LEU A 328 16.05 34.01 -41.38
N SER A 329 16.35 33.02 -42.18
CA SER A 329 15.56 31.80 -42.21
C SER A 329 15.77 30.95 -40.95
N ILE A 330 14.78 30.14 -40.57
CA ILE A 330 14.84 29.25 -39.39
C ILE A 330 16.13 28.38 -39.35
N PRO A 331 16.61 27.77 -40.45
CA PRO A 331 17.88 27.04 -40.46
C PRO A 331 19.13 27.90 -40.16
N GLN A 332 19.12 29.17 -40.56
CA GLN A 332 20.21 30.09 -40.28
C GLN A 332 20.21 30.51 -38.80
N ILE A 333 19.05 30.80 -38.22
CA ILE A 333 18.89 31.07 -36.79
C ILE A 333 19.41 29.89 -35.97
N ARG A 334 19.06 28.67 -36.34
CA ARG A 334 19.56 27.44 -35.66
C ARG A 334 21.09 27.35 -35.69
N ARG A 335 21.74 27.68 -36.82
CA ARG A 335 23.20 27.67 -36.94
C ARG A 335 23.85 28.77 -36.10
N ALA A 336 23.22 29.92 -35.99
CA ALA A 336 23.72 31.03 -35.18
C ALA A 336 23.68 30.71 -33.67
N ILE A 337 22.64 30.03 -33.22
CA ILE A 337 22.43 29.70 -31.81
C ILE A 337 23.15 28.40 -31.38
N ALA A 338 23.44 27.48 -32.31
CA ALA A 338 24.07 26.20 -32.02
C ALA A 338 25.33 26.28 -31.13
N PRO A 339 26.28 27.24 -31.35
CA PRO A 339 27.46 27.37 -30.49
C PRO A 339 27.16 27.81 -29.05
N ALA A 340 26.01 28.42 -28.81
CA ALA A 340 25.58 28.86 -27.46
C ALA A 340 24.82 27.77 -26.70
N ILE A 341 24.39 26.72 -27.41
CA ILE A 341 23.59 25.61 -26.84
C ILE A 341 24.45 24.36 -26.61
N PHE A 342 25.49 24.16 -27.41
CA PHE A 342 26.46 23.07 -27.37
C PHE A 342 27.84 23.57 -26.99
#